data_a461c3d4fa64158fe4a83aa30b70dfeb
#
_entry.id   a461c3d4fa64158fe4a83aa30b70dfeb
#
_cell.length_a   1.000
_cell.length_b   1.000
_cell.length_c   1.000
_cell.angle_alpha   90.00
_cell.angle_beta   90.00
_cell.angle_gamma   90.00
#
_symmetry.space_group_name_H-M   'P 1'
#
loop_
_entity.id
_entity.type
_entity.pdbx_description
1 polymer ?
#
loop_
_entity_poly.entity_id
_entity_poly.type
_entity_poly.pdbx_seq_one_letter_code
_entity_poly.pdbx_strand_id
1 'polypeptide(L)'
;LRGENRQEVERDYLTGLGRATWTTIRIATLGSLLGALLALPLAILTARNLAAPRALAWLAKGVLDVSRSIHTLVFGLVLVGIVGLGPTAGILAIGLHSMGTYGKLFAEAIESLDMAAVEAVRSVGAGPMQVFFNAVWPTVLPQFVSSHLYVWEFNIRDSTILGLIGAGGLGLLITEATALFQWGRLATVLIVIVVMVSSFDAISRRIRKALA
;
A
#
# COMPACT_ATOMS: atom_id res chain seq x y z
N LEU A 1 -38.74 -12.19 -24.07
CA LEU A 1 -38.65 -12.44 -22.58
C LEU A 1 -37.37 -13.19 -22.14
N ARG A 2 -36.87 -14.18 -22.87
CA ARG A 2 -35.61 -14.88 -22.51
C ARG A 2 -34.33 -14.11 -22.85
N GLY A 3 -34.38 -13.26 -23.88
CA GLY A 3 -33.20 -12.46 -24.30
C GLY A 3 -32.99 -11.23 -23.45
N GLU A 4 -34.05 -10.54 -23.06
CA GLU A 4 -34.01 -9.36 -22.18
C GLU A 4 -33.49 -9.72 -20.78
N ASN A 5 -33.93 -10.85 -20.23
CA ASN A 5 -33.49 -11.34 -18.93
C ASN A 5 -31.97 -11.72 -18.92
N ARG A 6 -31.44 -12.20 -20.05
CA ARG A 6 -30.00 -12.46 -20.18
C ARG A 6 -29.16 -11.18 -20.19
N GLN A 7 -29.58 -10.18 -20.93
CA GLN A 7 -28.86 -8.91 -21.02
C GLN A 7 -28.84 -8.16 -19.70
N GLU A 8 -29.93 -8.22 -18.93
CA GLU A 8 -29.99 -7.61 -17.58
C GLU A 8 -29.02 -8.33 -16.61
N VAL A 9 -29.02 -9.68 -16.59
CA VAL A 9 -28.11 -10.46 -15.75
C VAL A 9 -26.64 -10.22 -16.11
N GLU A 10 -26.32 -10.10 -17.41
CA GLU A 10 -24.96 -9.77 -17.84
C GLU A 10 -24.55 -8.34 -17.46
N ARG A 11 -25.45 -7.37 -17.57
CA ARG A 11 -25.21 -5.99 -17.14
C ARG A 11 -24.97 -5.91 -15.64
N ASP A 12 -25.78 -6.59 -14.84
CA ASP A 12 -25.64 -6.63 -13.38
C ASP A 12 -24.33 -7.26 -12.97
N TYR A 13 -23.92 -8.32 -13.66
CA TYR A 13 -22.62 -8.95 -13.43
C TYR A 13 -21.45 -7.99 -13.77
N LEU A 14 -21.49 -7.31 -14.92
CA LEU A 14 -20.46 -6.37 -15.32
C LEU A 14 -20.37 -5.15 -14.39
N THR A 15 -21.51 -4.64 -13.92
CA THR A 15 -21.52 -3.55 -12.94
C THR A 15 -20.99 -4.00 -11.59
N GLY A 16 -21.31 -5.23 -11.17
CA GLY A 16 -20.76 -5.88 -9.98
C GLY A 16 -19.24 -6.04 -10.08
N LEU A 17 -18.73 -6.50 -11.22
CA LEU A 17 -17.31 -6.66 -11.50
C LEU A 17 -16.57 -5.30 -11.45
N GLY A 18 -17.16 -4.25 -12.03
CA GLY A 18 -16.62 -2.89 -11.96
C GLY A 18 -16.56 -2.35 -10.53
N ARG A 19 -17.61 -2.56 -9.73
CA ARG A 19 -17.64 -2.17 -8.31
C ARG A 19 -16.58 -2.95 -7.50
N ALA A 20 -16.44 -4.24 -7.74
CA ALA A 20 -15.46 -5.08 -7.07
C ALA A 20 -14.03 -4.65 -7.43
N THR A 21 -13.76 -4.35 -8.70
CA THR A 21 -12.47 -3.79 -9.14
C THR A 21 -12.15 -2.48 -8.43
N TRP A 22 -13.10 -1.56 -8.40
CA TRP A 22 -12.95 -0.29 -7.70
C TRP A 22 -12.70 -0.47 -6.21
N THR A 23 -13.40 -1.40 -5.56
CA THR A 23 -13.20 -1.73 -4.15
C THR A 23 -11.80 -2.26 -3.89
N THR A 24 -11.28 -3.15 -4.73
CA THR A 24 -9.91 -3.66 -4.65
C THR A 24 -8.87 -2.53 -4.74
N ILE A 25 -9.03 -1.62 -5.72
CA ILE A 25 -8.15 -0.46 -5.88
C ILE A 25 -8.22 0.47 -4.65
N ARG A 26 -9.41 0.74 -4.13
CA ARG A 26 -9.59 1.56 -2.92
C ARG A 26 -8.91 0.95 -1.71
N ILE A 27 -9.07 -0.35 -1.47
CA ILE A 27 -8.41 -1.06 -0.36
C ILE A 27 -6.89 -0.91 -0.47
N ALA A 28 -6.32 -1.19 -1.63
CA ALA A 28 -4.89 -1.08 -1.86
C ALA A 28 -4.37 0.35 -1.67
N THR A 29 -5.06 1.33 -2.27
CA THR A 29 -4.63 2.73 -2.24
C THR A 29 -4.75 3.33 -0.84
N LEU A 30 -5.89 3.18 -0.18
CA LEU A 30 -6.10 3.71 1.16
C LEU A 30 -5.22 3.00 2.19
N GLY A 31 -5.04 1.68 2.06
CA GLY A 31 -4.12 0.92 2.91
C GLY A 31 -2.67 1.35 2.72
N SER A 32 -2.22 1.56 1.48
CA SER A 32 -0.88 2.07 1.18
C SER A 32 -0.64 3.46 1.76
N LEU A 33 -1.60 4.37 1.59
CA LEU A 33 -1.52 5.72 2.16
C LEU A 33 -1.47 5.68 3.68
N LEU A 34 -2.32 4.88 4.31
CA LEU A 34 -2.31 4.69 5.77
C LEU A 34 -0.95 4.16 6.25
N GLY A 35 -0.42 3.14 5.58
CA GLY A 35 0.89 2.57 5.90
C GLY A 35 2.02 3.58 5.76
N ALA A 36 2.04 4.37 4.68
CA ALA A 36 3.03 5.41 4.45
C ALA A 36 2.95 6.52 5.51
N LEU A 37 1.73 6.97 5.85
CA LEU A 37 1.52 7.99 6.89
C LEU A 37 1.99 7.54 8.28
N LEU A 38 1.68 6.30 8.65
CA LEU A 38 2.13 5.72 9.93
C LEU A 38 3.65 5.48 9.95
N ALA A 39 4.22 5.15 8.80
CA ALA A 39 5.65 4.88 8.66
C ALA A 39 6.52 6.14 8.76
N LEU A 40 6.05 7.30 8.29
CA LEU A 40 6.84 8.54 8.25
C LEU A 40 7.45 8.93 9.60
N PRO A 41 6.69 9.07 10.70
CA PRO A 41 7.26 9.43 11.99
C PRO A 41 8.23 8.36 12.51
N LEU A 42 7.93 7.09 12.29
CA LEU A 42 8.77 5.98 12.72
C LEU A 42 10.09 5.92 11.91
N ALA A 43 10.03 6.20 10.61
CA ALA A 43 11.20 6.27 9.74
C ALA A 43 12.17 7.38 10.18
N ILE A 44 11.64 8.56 10.50
CA ILE A 44 12.44 9.69 11.02
C ILE A 44 13.14 9.31 12.32
N LEU A 45 12.45 8.59 13.22
CA LEU A 45 13.02 8.14 14.49
C LEU A 45 14.08 7.04 14.31
N THR A 46 13.99 6.22 13.27
CA THR A 46 14.91 5.10 13.04
C THR A 46 16.11 5.46 12.18
N ALA A 47 16.08 6.58 11.44
CA ALA A 47 17.18 7.06 10.60
C ALA A 47 18.40 7.44 11.45
N ARG A 48 19.56 6.80 11.18
CA ARG A 48 20.77 6.91 12.01
C ARG A 48 21.44 8.28 11.93
N ASN A 49 21.24 9.02 10.85
CA ASN A 49 21.79 10.36 10.63
C ASN A 49 20.95 11.47 11.31
N LEU A 50 19.79 11.14 11.84
CA LEU A 50 18.98 12.04 12.62
C LEU A 50 19.14 11.71 14.12
N ALA A 51 19.40 12.74 14.94
CA ALA A 51 19.74 12.60 16.36
C ALA A 51 18.51 12.26 17.22
N ALA A 52 17.88 11.11 16.98
CA ALA A 52 16.79 10.62 17.83
C ALA A 52 17.34 9.95 19.10
N PRO A 53 16.63 10.01 20.25
CA PRO A 53 16.98 9.27 21.45
C PRO A 53 17.07 7.76 21.16
N ARG A 54 18.18 7.10 21.54
CA ARG A 54 18.43 5.68 21.24
C ARG A 54 17.29 4.74 21.63
N ALA A 55 16.68 4.97 22.79
CA ALA A 55 15.55 4.16 23.26
C ALA A 55 14.34 4.27 22.34
N LEU A 56 14.01 5.49 21.88
CA LEU A 56 12.89 5.75 20.99
C LEU A 56 13.15 5.17 19.59
N ALA A 57 14.35 5.31 19.06
CA ALA A 57 14.77 4.72 17.80
C ALA A 57 14.70 3.19 17.84
N TRP A 58 15.11 2.57 18.95
CA TRP A 58 15.03 1.12 19.14
C TRP A 58 13.58 0.62 19.19
N LEU A 59 12.70 1.31 19.92
CA LEU A 59 11.26 0.99 19.96
C LEU A 59 10.60 1.13 18.59
N ALA A 60 10.85 2.25 17.91
CA ALA A 60 10.31 2.51 16.57
C ALA A 60 10.76 1.42 15.58
N LYS A 61 12.04 1.03 15.62
CA LYS A 61 12.57 -0.06 14.81
C LYS A 61 11.89 -1.38 15.13
N GLY A 62 11.70 -1.73 16.40
CA GLY A 62 10.98 -2.92 16.83
C GLY A 62 9.56 -2.98 16.28
N VAL A 63 8.81 -1.87 16.35
CA VAL A 63 7.45 -1.76 15.78
C VAL A 63 7.47 -2.01 14.27
N LEU A 64 8.38 -1.39 13.53
CA LEU A 64 8.50 -1.58 12.09
C LEU A 64 8.89 -3.02 11.73
N ASP A 65 9.83 -3.62 12.47
CA ASP A 65 10.28 -4.99 12.24
C ASP A 65 9.17 -6.02 12.52
N VAL A 66 8.40 -5.86 13.58
CA VAL A 66 7.23 -6.70 13.89
C VAL A 66 6.17 -6.54 12.80
N SER A 67 5.85 -5.31 12.41
CA SER A 67 4.85 -4.99 11.40
C SER A 67 5.13 -5.72 10.07
N ARG A 68 6.34 -5.66 9.55
CA ARG A 68 6.73 -6.32 8.29
C ARG A 68 6.95 -7.82 8.40
N SER A 69 7.16 -8.35 9.61
CA SER A 69 7.36 -9.80 9.83
C SER A 69 6.05 -10.59 9.73
N ILE A 70 4.92 -9.93 9.95
CA ILE A 70 3.60 -10.53 9.87
C ILE A 70 3.03 -10.30 8.47
N HIS A 71 2.67 -11.37 7.76
CA HIS A 71 2.12 -11.26 6.41
C HIS A 71 0.75 -10.57 6.42
N THR A 72 0.44 -9.81 5.36
CA THR A 72 -0.82 -9.05 5.19
C THR A 72 -2.06 -9.91 5.43
N LEU A 73 -2.05 -11.18 5.01
CA LEU A 73 -3.16 -12.12 5.25
C LEU A 73 -3.43 -12.38 6.73
N VAL A 74 -2.38 -12.49 7.54
CA VAL A 74 -2.52 -12.75 8.98
C VAL A 74 -3.15 -11.54 9.66
N PHE A 75 -2.69 -10.33 9.33
CA PHE A 75 -3.36 -9.10 9.76
C PHE A 75 -4.81 -9.06 9.31
N GLY A 76 -5.08 -9.44 8.06
CA GLY A 76 -6.44 -9.50 7.51
C GLY A 76 -7.36 -10.42 8.29
N LEU A 77 -6.92 -11.64 8.59
CA LEU A 77 -7.71 -12.61 9.39
C LEU A 77 -8.04 -12.09 10.77
N VAL A 78 -7.04 -11.54 11.46
CA VAL A 78 -7.23 -10.97 12.81
C VAL A 78 -8.18 -9.77 12.77
N LEU A 79 -7.98 -8.87 11.80
CA LEU A 79 -8.79 -7.66 11.69
C LEU A 79 -10.22 -7.94 11.23
N VAL A 80 -10.43 -8.92 10.35
CA VAL A 80 -11.79 -9.39 10.00
C VAL A 80 -12.51 -9.92 11.25
N GLY A 81 -11.81 -10.62 12.14
CA GLY A 81 -12.38 -11.07 13.41
C GLY A 81 -12.75 -9.94 14.38
N ILE A 82 -12.03 -8.81 14.34
CA ILE A 82 -12.24 -7.67 15.27
C ILE A 82 -13.21 -6.64 14.68
N VAL A 83 -13.01 -6.23 13.43
CA VAL A 83 -13.75 -5.13 12.78
C VAL A 83 -14.93 -5.64 11.95
N GLY A 84 -14.94 -6.94 11.65
CA GLY A 84 -15.91 -7.57 10.77
C GLY A 84 -15.46 -7.65 9.32
N LEU A 85 -16.28 -8.35 8.50
CA LEU A 85 -16.06 -8.46 7.06
C LEU A 85 -16.21 -7.11 6.38
N GLY A 86 -15.34 -6.80 5.42
CA GLY A 86 -15.47 -5.61 4.59
C GLY A 86 -14.16 -4.89 4.30
N PRO A 87 -14.22 -3.84 3.46
CA PRO A 87 -13.05 -3.12 2.98
C PRO A 87 -12.18 -2.50 4.09
N THR A 88 -12.79 -2.13 5.21
CA THR A 88 -12.09 -1.50 6.35
C THR A 88 -11.03 -2.44 6.94
N ALA A 89 -11.34 -3.72 7.12
CA ALA A 89 -10.39 -4.72 7.58
C ALA A 89 -9.20 -4.87 6.61
N GLY A 90 -9.47 -4.86 5.30
CA GLY A 90 -8.44 -4.91 4.27
C GLY A 90 -7.52 -3.68 4.26
N ILE A 91 -8.09 -2.48 4.39
CA ILE A 91 -7.33 -1.22 4.47
C ILE A 91 -6.39 -1.22 5.68
N LEU A 92 -6.90 -1.62 6.85
CA LEU A 92 -6.10 -1.70 8.08
C LEU A 92 -5.00 -2.77 7.97
N ALA A 93 -5.31 -3.94 7.40
CA ALA A 93 -4.34 -5.02 7.22
C ALA A 93 -3.17 -4.60 6.33
N ILE A 94 -3.47 -4.01 5.17
CA ILE A 94 -2.45 -3.46 4.26
C ILE A 94 -1.69 -2.34 4.95
N GLY A 95 -2.38 -1.42 5.62
CA GLY A 95 -1.75 -0.28 6.29
C GLY A 95 -0.75 -0.72 7.35
N LEU A 96 -1.14 -1.64 8.23
CA LEU A 96 -0.27 -2.15 9.28
C LEU A 96 0.92 -2.92 8.74
N HIS A 97 0.73 -3.81 7.77
CA HIS A 97 1.83 -4.54 7.15
C HIS A 97 2.79 -3.61 6.39
N SER A 98 2.24 -2.74 5.55
CA SER A 98 3.03 -1.83 4.70
C SER A 98 3.78 -0.78 5.50
N MET A 99 3.28 -0.39 6.69
CA MET A 99 3.97 0.52 7.61
C MET A 99 5.41 0.06 7.88
N GLY A 100 5.62 -1.24 8.11
CA GLY A 100 6.97 -1.79 8.35
C GLY A 100 7.88 -1.68 7.12
N THR A 101 7.36 -1.97 5.94
CA THR A 101 8.09 -1.87 4.67
C THR A 101 8.41 -0.41 4.31
N TYR A 102 7.43 0.49 4.39
CA TYR A 102 7.64 1.92 4.18
C TYR A 102 8.63 2.50 5.18
N GLY A 103 8.50 2.16 6.46
CA GLY A 103 9.38 2.68 7.50
C GLY A 103 10.84 2.37 7.23
N LYS A 104 11.14 1.16 6.76
CA LYS A 104 12.48 0.79 6.35
C LYS A 104 12.95 1.56 5.11
N LEU A 105 12.16 1.58 4.04
CA LEU A 105 12.52 2.27 2.80
C LEU A 105 12.70 3.78 3.00
N PHE A 106 11.85 4.40 3.82
CA PHE A 106 11.94 5.82 4.12
C PHE A 106 13.15 6.13 5.02
N ALA A 107 13.46 5.28 6.00
CA ALA A 107 14.67 5.43 6.81
C ALA A 107 15.94 5.31 5.96
N GLU A 108 16.01 4.33 5.06
CA GLU A 108 17.13 4.16 4.13
C GLU A 108 17.28 5.37 3.18
N ALA A 109 16.17 5.92 2.70
CA ALA A 109 16.20 7.14 1.88
C ALA A 109 16.74 8.35 2.66
N ILE A 110 16.38 8.51 3.93
CA ILE A 110 16.92 9.55 4.80
C ILE A 110 18.40 9.31 5.11
N GLU A 111 18.80 8.06 5.35
CA GLU A 111 20.18 7.70 5.63
C GLU A 111 21.12 7.89 4.42
N SER A 112 20.58 7.80 3.20
CA SER A 112 21.34 8.00 1.95
C SER A 112 21.58 9.47 1.59
N LEU A 113 21.07 10.42 2.38
CA LEU A 113 21.26 11.85 2.15
C LEU A 113 22.75 12.25 2.21
N ASP A 114 23.15 13.11 1.26
CA ASP A 114 24.43 13.83 1.36
C ASP A 114 24.37 14.85 2.50
N MET A 115 25.06 14.53 3.59
CA MET A 115 25.11 15.38 4.77
C MET A 115 25.78 16.74 4.49
N ALA A 116 26.60 16.88 3.45
CA ALA A 116 27.20 18.15 3.06
C ALA A 116 26.12 19.21 2.70
N ALA A 117 25.06 18.81 2.00
CA ALA A 117 23.92 19.69 1.71
C ALA A 117 23.18 20.13 3.00
N VAL A 118 23.04 19.22 3.95
CA VAL A 118 22.41 19.49 5.25
C VAL A 118 23.26 20.46 6.09
N GLU A 119 24.58 20.26 6.12
CA GLU A 119 25.53 21.10 6.82
C GLU A 119 25.63 22.50 6.21
N ALA A 120 25.57 22.62 4.87
CA ALA A 120 25.54 23.91 4.20
C ALA A 120 24.34 24.78 4.65
N VAL A 121 23.16 24.19 4.78
CA VAL A 121 21.96 24.90 5.28
C VAL A 121 22.09 25.22 6.77
N ARG A 122 22.73 24.36 7.57
CA ARG A 122 22.99 24.64 8.99
C ARG A 122 24.00 25.78 9.20
N SER A 123 25.02 25.88 8.33
CA SER A 123 26.09 26.88 8.47
C SER A 123 25.60 28.32 8.35
N VAL A 124 24.49 28.56 7.67
CA VAL A 124 23.83 29.89 7.60
C VAL A 124 22.89 30.17 8.78
N GLY A 125 22.93 29.35 9.84
CA GLY A 125 22.14 29.55 11.06
C GLY A 125 20.70 29.04 10.99
N ALA A 126 20.36 28.17 10.02
CA ALA A 126 19.02 27.60 9.89
C ALA A 126 18.66 26.70 11.08
N GLY A 127 17.46 26.87 11.61
CA GLY A 127 16.90 26.00 12.67
C GLY A 127 16.57 24.60 12.14
N PRO A 128 16.36 23.60 13.04
CA PRO A 128 16.13 22.20 12.64
C PRO A 128 14.98 22.01 11.65
N MET A 129 13.88 22.75 11.80
CA MET A 129 12.72 22.69 10.92
C MET A 129 13.02 23.28 9.53
N GLN A 130 13.82 24.35 9.48
CA GLN A 130 14.26 24.94 8.20
C GLN A 130 15.20 24.01 7.47
N VAL A 131 16.11 23.34 8.16
CA VAL A 131 16.99 22.30 7.60
C VAL A 131 16.15 21.15 7.04
N PHE A 132 15.16 20.68 7.78
CA PHE A 132 14.29 19.61 7.32
C PHE A 132 13.55 19.99 6.04
N PHE A 133 12.86 21.12 5.98
CA PHE A 133 12.07 21.51 4.83
C PHE A 133 12.89 21.98 3.62
N ASN A 134 14.08 22.54 3.83
CA ASN A 134 14.87 23.12 2.73
C ASN A 134 15.99 22.17 2.21
N ALA A 135 16.48 21.24 3.04
CA ALA A 135 17.55 20.34 2.64
C ALA A 135 17.08 18.87 2.60
N VAL A 136 16.45 18.38 3.67
CA VAL A 136 16.10 16.95 3.78
C VAL A 136 14.90 16.61 2.90
N TRP A 137 13.77 17.26 3.12
CA TRP A 137 12.49 16.92 2.50
C TRP A 137 12.53 16.95 0.96
N PRO A 138 13.02 18.01 0.27
CA PRO A 138 13.05 18.02 -1.18
C PRO A 138 13.95 16.95 -1.78
N THR A 139 15.01 16.55 -1.07
CA THR A 139 15.95 15.53 -1.55
C THR A 139 15.39 14.12 -1.38
N VAL A 140 14.66 13.83 -0.30
CA VAL A 140 14.10 12.47 -0.08
C VAL A 140 12.74 12.27 -0.74
N LEU A 141 12.02 13.33 -1.07
CA LEU A 141 10.67 13.25 -1.61
C LEU A 141 10.55 12.38 -2.88
N PRO A 142 11.43 12.51 -3.89
CA PRO A 142 11.39 11.65 -5.08
C PRO A 142 11.57 10.17 -4.72
N GLN A 143 12.48 9.87 -3.79
CA GLN A 143 12.73 8.52 -3.28
C GLN A 143 11.50 7.97 -2.52
N PHE A 144 10.84 8.81 -1.71
CA PHE A 144 9.61 8.43 -1.00
C PHE A 144 8.47 8.13 -1.97
N VAL A 145 8.29 8.96 -3.00
CA VAL A 145 7.28 8.71 -4.04
C VAL A 145 7.58 7.42 -4.80
N SER A 146 8.85 7.19 -5.17
CA SER A 146 9.27 5.97 -5.84
C SER A 146 9.01 4.72 -4.98
N SER A 147 9.34 4.78 -3.70
CA SER A 147 9.08 3.72 -2.72
C SER A 147 7.58 3.49 -2.52
N HIS A 148 6.79 4.59 -2.48
CA HIS A 148 5.33 4.48 -2.36
C HIS A 148 4.73 3.77 -3.57
N LEU A 149 5.11 4.13 -4.78
CA LEU A 149 4.63 3.48 -6.00
C LEU A 149 4.99 1.99 -6.04
N TYR A 150 6.19 1.64 -5.59
CA TYR A 150 6.63 0.25 -5.50
C TYR A 150 5.77 -0.57 -4.53
N VAL A 151 5.58 -0.09 -3.30
CA VAL A 151 4.77 -0.81 -2.30
C VAL A 151 3.29 -0.81 -2.68
N TRP A 152 2.78 0.27 -3.27
CA TRP A 152 1.40 0.36 -3.75
C TRP A 152 1.09 -0.70 -4.82
N GLU A 153 2.02 -0.93 -5.75
CA GLU A 153 1.93 -1.99 -6.76
C GLU A 153 1.78 -3.38 -6.10
N PHE A 154 2.55 -3.66 -5.06
CA PHE A 154 2.39 -4.90 -4.27
C PHE A 154 1.02 -4.97 -3.58
N ASN A 155 0.60 -3.90 -2.97
CA ASN A 155 -0.65 -3.83 -2.23
C ASN A 155 -1.90 -4.01 -3.11
N ILE A 156 -1.82 -3.70 -4.41
CA ILE A 156 -2.89 -4.01 -5.36
C ILE A 156 -3.09 -5.53 -5.51
N ARG A 157 -2.01 -6.30 -5.57
CA ARG A 157 -2.09 -7.77 -5.57
C ARG A 157 -2.60 -8.31 -4.24
N ASP A 158 -2.05 -7.81 -3.14
CA ASP A 158 -2.43 -8.22 -1.78
C ASP A 158 -3.90 -7.94 -1.48
N SER A 159 -4.45 -6.81 -1.96
CA SER A 159 -5.87 -6.49 -1.77
C SER A 159 -6.80 -7.49 -2.46
N THR A 160 -6.37 -8.08 -3.57
CA THR A 160 -7.11 -9.16 -4.24
C THR A 160 -7.14 -10.42 -3.38
N ILE A 161 -6.00 -10.77 -2.77
CA ILE A 161 -5.90 -11.94 -1.89
C ILE A 161 -6.70 -11.72 -0.60
N LEU A 162 -6.66 -10.53 -0.01
CA LEU A 162 -7.46 -10.16 1.16
C LEU A 162 -8.96 -10.27 0.89
N GLY A 163 -9.39 -10.07 -0.34
CA GLY A 163 -10.78 -10.30 -0.75
C GLY A 163 -11.26 -11.73 -0.54
N LEU A 164 -10.38 -12.74 -0.64
CA LEU A 164 -10.71 -14.15 -0.41
C LEU A 164 -11.14 -14.41 1.05
N ILE A 165 -10.63 -13.64 1.99
CA ILE A 165 -10.93 -13.77 3.42
C ILE A 165 -12.01 -12.78 3.88
N GLY A 166 -12.71 -12.14 2.95
CA GLY A 166 -13.88 -11.31 3.26
C GLY A 166 -13.61 -9.80 3.31
N ALA A 167 -12.46 -9.31 2.87
CA ALA A 167 -12.23 -7.86 2.70
C ALA A 167 -13.01 -7.24 1.52
N GLY A 168 -13.66 -8.08 0.70
CA GLY A 168 -14.44 -7.63 -0.46
C GLY A 168 -13.61 -7.48 -1.74
N GLY A 169 -14.16 -6.82 -2.74
CA GLY A 169 -13.48 -6.62 -4.01
C GLY A 169 -13.44 -7.87 -4.90
N LEU A 170 -12.45 -7.92 -5.80
CA LEU A 170 -12.32 -9.01 -6.78
C LEU A 170 -12.09 -10.38 -6.14
N GLY A 171 -11.41 -10.43 -4.99
CA GLY A 171 -11.18 -11.68 -4.29
C GLY A 171 -12.47 -12.34 -3.80
N LEU A 172 -13.46 -11.56 -3.38
CA LEU A 172 -14.77 -12.10 -2.99
C LEU A 172 -15.46 -12.76 -4.18
N LEU A 173 -15.38 -12.15 -5.37
CA LEU A 173 -15.95 -12.76 -6.59
C LEU A 173 -15.26 -14.06 -6.99
N ILE A 174 -13.95 -14.20 -6.71
CA ILE A 174 -13.23 -15.48 -6.89
C ILE A 174 -13.85 -16.54 -5.98
N THR A 175 -14.01 -16.22 -4.69
CA THR A 175 -14.57 -17.15 -3.70
C THR A 175 -15.99 -17.59 -4.10
N GLU A 176 -16.85 -16.64 -4.48
CA GLU A 176 -18.22 -16.92 -4.93
C GLU A 176 -18.24 -17.79 -6.21
N ALA A 177 -17.46 -17.42 -7.22
CA ALA A 177 -17.39 -18.16 -8.48
C ALA A 177 -16.87 -19.59 -8.28
N THR A 178 -15.89 -19.77 -7.39
CA THR A 178 -15.33 -21.09 -7.06
C THR A 178 -16.33 -21.94 -6.28
N ALA A 179 -16.99 -21.37 -5.26
CA ALA A 179 -17.98 -22.08 -4.44
C ALA A 179 -19.20 -22.54 -5.27
N LEU A 180 -19.56 -21.79 -6.30
CA LEU A 180 -20.67 -22.09 -7.20
C LEU A 180 -20.25 -22.86 -8.47
N PHE A 181 -18.99 -23.26 -8.58
CA PHE A 181 -18.42 -23.94 -9.76
C PHE A 181 -18.63 -23.19 -11.09
N GLN A 182 -18.67 -21.85 -11.04
CA GLN A 182 -18.89 -20.97 -12.19
C GLN A 182 -17.57 -20.62 -12.90
N TRP A 183 -16.97 -21.61 -13.56
CA TRP A 183 -15.63 -21.49 -14.16
C TRP A 183 -15.49 -20.36 -15.18
N GLY A 184 -16.55 -20.06 -15.95
CA GLY A 184 -16.55 -18.93 -16.89
C GLY A 184 -16.43 -17.58 -16.19
N ARG A 185 -17.16 -17.38 -15.07
CA ARG A 185 -17.06 -16.15 -14.26
C ARG A 185 -15.69 -16.07 -13.57
N LEU A 186 -15.19 -17.17 -13.04
CA LEU A 186 -13.86 -17.23 -12.46
C LEU A 186 -12.79 -16.79 -13.46
N ALA A 187 -12.81 -17.33 -14.69
CA ALA A 187 -11.89 -16.94 -15.74
C ALA A 187 -11.97 -15.42 -16.05
N THR A 188 -13.18 -14.86 -16.12
CA THR A 188 -13.37 -13.42 -16.35
C THR A 188 -12.75 -12.60 -15.23
N VAL A 189 -12.98 -12.95 -13.96
CA VAL A 189 -12.40 -12.24 -12.80
C VAL A 189 -10.87 -12.32 -12.83
N LEU A 190 -10.29 -13.48 -13.13
CA LEU A 190 -8.84 -13.66 -13.26
C LEU A 190 -8.24 -12.77 -14.37
N ILE A 191 -8.89 -12.70 -15.54
CA ILE A 191 -8.46 -11.82 -16.64
C ILE A 191 -8.48 -10.35 -16.17
N VAL A 192 -9.55 -9.92 -15.50
CA VAL A 192 -9.66 -8.55 -14.98
C VAL A 192 -8.54 -8.25 -13.98
N ILE A 193 -8.21 -9.18 -13.09
CA ILE A 193 -7.09 -9.03 -12.14
C ILE A 193 -5.76 -8.86 -12.90
N VAL A 194 -5.48 -9.71 -13.88
CA VAL A 194 -4.24 -9.62 -14.68
C VAL A 194 -4.14 -8.29 -15.40
N VAL A 195 -5.22 -7.85 -16.05
CA VAL A 195 -5.27 -6.56 -16.74
C VAL A 195 -5.09 -5.40 -15.77
N MET A 196 -5.79 -5.44 -14.63
CA MET A 196 -5.67 -4.43 -13.58
C MET A 196 -4.23 -4.35 -13.07
N VAL A 197 -3.65 -5.43 -12.57
CA VAL A 197 -2.29 -5.46 -12.03
C VAL A 197 -1.27 -4.99 -13.08
N SER A 198 -1.33 -5.52 -14.31
CA SER A 198 -0.41 -5.12 -15.39
C SER A 198 -0.51 -3.64 -15.74
N SER A 199 -1.72 -3.07 -15.68
CA SER A 199 -1.94 -1.64 -15.92
C SER A 199 -1.28 -0.78 -14.84
N PHE A 200 -1.46 -1.15 -13.57
CA PHE A 200 -0.84 -0.45 -12.45
C PHE A 200 0.69 -0.58 -12.45
N ASP A 201 1.23 -1.76 -12.77
CA ASP A 201 2.66 -1.99 -12.97
C ASP A 201 3.24 -1.06 -14.06
N ALA A 202 2.53 -0.94 -15.19
CA ALA A 202 2.96 -0.09 -16.29
C ALA A 202 2.94 1.40 -15.90
N ILE A 203 1.90 1.86 -15.21
CA ILE A 203 1.77 3.23 -14.71
C ILE A 203 2.89 3.53 -13.71
N SER A 204 3.06 2.68 -12.70
CA SER A 204 4.09 2.80 -11.66
C SER A 204 5.50 2.90 -12.27
N ARG A 205 5.83 2.02 -13.22
CA ARG A 205 7.12 2.08 -13.92
C ARG A 205 7.35 3.37 -14.71
N ARG A 206 6.30 3.90 -15.38
CA ARG A 206 6.41 5.17 -16.12
C ARG A 206 6.68 6.34 -15.20
N ILE A 207 5.94 6.43 -14.08
CA ILE A 207 6.12 7.50 -13.10
C ILE A 207 7.51 7.43 -12.47
N ARG A 208 7.97 6.24 -12.04
CA ARG A 208 9.30 6.07 -11.45
C ARG A 208 10.44 6.46 -12.42
N LYS A 209 10.28 6.17 -13.72
CA LYS A 209 11.26 6.61 -14.74
C LYS A 209 11.30 8.12 -14.94
N ALA A 210 10.20 8.82 -14.67
CA ALA A 210 10.16 10.28 -14.76
C ALA A 210 10.73 10.97 -13.51
N LEU A 211 10.87 10.24 -12.39
CA LEU A 211 11.40 10.75 -11.12
C LEU A 211 12.91 10.46 -10.93
N ALA A 212 13.46 9.53 -11.72
CA ALA A 212 14.88 9.17 -11.75
C ALA A 212 15.65 10.02 -12.77
#